data_0a81f36802c51ea9c2ca6ae588dc28a0
#
_entry.id   0a81f36802c51ea9c2ca6ae588dc28a0
#
_cell.length_a   1.000
_cell.length_b   1.000
_cell.length_c   1.000
_cell.angle_alpha   90.00
_cell.angle_beta   90.00
_cell.angle_gamma   90.00
#
_symmetry.space_group_name_H-M   'P 1'
#
loop_
_entity.id
_entity.type
_entity.pdbx_description
1 polymer ?
#
loop_
_entity_poly.entity_id
_entity_poly.type
_entity_poly.pdbx_seq_one_letter_code
_entity_poly.pdbx_strand_id
1 'polypeptide(L)'
;MEDLSEIYKSYANEVKRFLLCLTSSEDLAEELTQETFYQAVISIHRYNGECKISVWLCQIAKHSYYDYLKKAKHRNHTSIDYLTQNGVDIRSNEDLPDIAMMKESRLRVIHQEIRQLKEPYAEIFLLRTTLDLSYKVIGDIFEKSENWARVTYYRAKCKLAERVGLDEL
;
A
#
# COMPACT_ATOMS: atom_id res chain seq x y z
N MET A 1 -27.31 -10.39 -8.80
CA MET A 1 -25.98 -9.97 -9.30
C MET A 1 -25.88 -8.51 -8.96
N GLU A 2 -25.05 -8.12 -7.99
CA GLU A 2 -24.86 -6.71 -7.66
C GLU A 2 -24.39 -5.98 -8.92
N ASP A 3 -25.03 -4.84 -9.24
CA ASP A 3 -24.66 -4.04 -10.38
C ASP A 3 -23.21 -3.56 -10.21
N LEU A 4 -22.36 -3.79 -11.16
CA LEU A 4 -20.94 -3.37 -11.15
C LEU A 4 -20.80 -1.86 -10.85
N SER A 5 -21.80 -1.06 -11.24
CA SER A 5 -21.87 0.37 -10.89
C SER A 5 -22.04 0.59 -9.38
N GLU A 6 -22.82 -0.26 -8.70
CA GLU A 6 -22.99 -0.19 -7.24
C GLU A 6 -21.74 -0.66 -6.50
N ILE A 7 -21.07 -1.71 -6.99
CA ILE A 7 -19.79 -2.19 -6.45
C ILE A 7 -18.73 -1.08 -6.58
N TYR A 8 -18.64 -0.42 -7.73
CA TYR A 8 -17.72 0.70 -7.91
C TYR A 8 -18.01 1.83 -6.90
N LYS A 9 -19.24 2.30 -6.81
CA LYS A 9 -19.64 3.38 -5.89
C LYS A 9 -19.36 3.04 -4.42
N SER A 10 -19.55 1.78 -4.05
CA SER A 10 -19.38 1.31 -2.67
C SER A 10 -17.92 1.12 -2.27
N TYR A 11 -17.06 0.67 -3.17
CA TYR A 11 -15.71 0.22 -2.84
C TYR A 11 -14.57 1.02 -3.47
N ALA A 12 -14.84 1.95 -4.42
CA ALA A 12 -13.78 2.70 -5.10
C ALA A 12 -12.90 3.49 -4.13
N ASN A 13 -13.48 4.13 -3.12
CA ASN A 13 -12.74 4.87 -2.12
C ASN A 13 -11.88 3.97 -1.23
N GLU A 14 -12.36 2.77 -0.88
CA GLU A 14 -11.59 1.79 -0.08
C GLU A 14 -10.38 1.29 -0.86
N VAL A 15 -10.59 0.91 -2.13
CA VAL A 15 -9.52 0.47 -3.04
C VAL A 15 -8.51 1.60 -3.29
N LYS A 16 -8.97 2.82 -3.52
CA LYS A 16 -8.08 3.99 -3.70
C LYS A 16 -7.22 4.23 -2.46
N ARG A 17 -7.80 4.18 -1.26
CA ARG A 17 -7.04 4.32 0.00
C ARG A 17 -6.00 3.22 0.17
N PHE A 18 -6.35 1.98 -0.15
CA PHE A 18 -5.42 0.85 -0.15
C PHE A 18 -4.25 1.11 -1.10
N LEU A 19 -4.53 1.49 -2.33
CA LEU A 19 -3.49 1.78 -3.33
C LEU A 19 -2.67 3.03 -2.98
N LEU A 20 -3.29 4.07 -2.43
CA LEU A 20 -2.58 5.26 -1.97
C LEU A 20 -1.58 4.91 -0.85
N CYS A 21 -1.96 4.01 0.06
CA CYS A 21 -1.07 3.49 1.09
C CYS A 21 0.18 2.81 0.50
N LEU A 22 0.03 2.05 -0.60
CA LEU A 22 1.13 1.34 -1.24
C LEU A 22 1.98 2.25 -2.15
N THR A 23 1.34 3.10 -2.94
CA THR A 23 2.00 3.93 -3.96
C THR A 23 2.56 5.23 -3.42
N SER A 24 1.94 5.79 -2.38
CA SER A 24 2.16 7.16 -1.88
C SER A 24 2.04 8.24 -2.97
N SER A 25 1.31 7.96 -4.03
CA SER A 25 1.04 8.86 -5.15
C SER A 25 -0.44 8.83 -5.46
N GLU A 26 -1.09 10.00 -5.43
CA GLU A 26 -2.53 10.11 -5.67
C GLU A 26 -2.86 9.76 -7.12
N ASP A 27 -2.09 10.28 -8.07
CA ASP A 27 -2.29 10.02 -9.50
C ASP A 27 -2.14 8.53 -9.83
N LEU A 28 -1.10 7.89 -9.29
CA LEU A 28 -0.89 6.46 -9.51
C LEU A 28 -1.96 5.61 -8.79
N ALA A 29 -2.38 6.00 -7.61
CA ALA A 29 -3.46 5.31 -6.90
C ALA A 29 -4.78 5.40 -7.66
N GLU A 30 -5.09 6.54 -8.28
CA GLU A 30 -6.27 6.72 -9.13
C GLU A 30 -6.20 5.83 -10.38
N GLU A 31 -5.08 5.85 -11.11
CA GLU A 31 -4.85 5.01 -12.30
C GLU A 31 -5.02 3.52 -11.96
N LEU A 32 -4.37 3.06 -10.89
CA LEU A 32 -4.46 1.66 -10.47
C LEU A 32 -5.83 1.29 -9.90
N THR A 33 -6.58 2.25 -9.36
CA THR A 33 -7.97 2.02 -8.96
C THR A 33 -8.83 1.73 -10.18
N GLN A 34 -8.72 2.51 -11.24
CA GLN A 34 -9.44 2.26 -12.49
C GLN A 34 -9.06 0.90 -13.10
N GLU A 35 -7.77 0.58 -13.16
CA GLU A 35 -7.29 -0.72 -13.62
C GLU A 35 -7.84 -1.87 -12.76
N THR A 36 -7.87 -1.70 -11.44
CA THR A 36 -8.44 -2.70 -10.51
C THR A 36 -9.89 -3.02 -10.84
N PHE A 37 -10.72 -2.00 -11.05
CA PHE A 37 -12.13 -2.22 -11.39
C PHE A 37 -12.32 -2.77 -12.81
N TYR A 38 -11.48 -2.38 -13.76
CA TYR A 38 -11.45 -2.99 -15.07
C TYR A 38 -11.16 -4.50 -14.99
N GLN A 39 -10.15 -4.89 -14.25
CA GLN A 39 -9.81 -6.31 -14.02
C GLN A 39 -10.90 -7.03 -13.22
N ALA A 40 -11.54 -6.35 -12.26
CA ALA A 40 -12.66 -6.91 -11.50
C ALA A 40 -13.85 -7.24 -12.42
N VAL A 41 -14.20 -6.35 -13.37
CA VAL A 41 -15.24 -6.60 -14.36
C VAL A 41 -14.95 -7.87 -15.19
N ILE A 42 -13.73 -8.00 -15.68
CA ILE A 42 -13.32 -9.15 -16.49
C ILE A 42 -13.34 -10.45 -15.68
N SER A 43 -12.99 -10.39 -14.40
CA SER A 43 -12.79 -11.55 -13.54
C SER A 43 -13.92 -11.83 -12.55
N ILE A 44 -15.02 -11.07 -12.58
CA ILE A 44 -16.14 -11.22 -11.63
C ILE A 44 -16.75 -12.63 -11.61
N HIS A 45 -16.70 -13.33 -12.74
CA HIS A 45 -17.15 -14.71 -12.86
C HIS A 45 -16.31 -15.70 -12.03
N ARG A 46 -15.12 -15.32 -11.58
CA ARG A 46 -14.24 -16.11 -10.71
C ARG A 46 -14.48 -15.83 -9.23
N TYR A 47 -15.20 -14.76 -8.89
CA TYR A 47 -15.52 -14.45 -7.52
C TYR A 47 -16.56 -15.45 -7.00
N ASN A 48 -16.15 -16.30 -6.06
CA ASN A 48 -16.95 -17.40 -5.51
C ASN A 48 -17.53 -17.09 -4.13
N GLY A 49 -17.29 -15.88 -3.58
CA GLY A 49 -17.78 -15.48 -2.26
C GLY A 49 -17.01 -16.04 -1.05
N GLU A 50 -15.87 -16.71 -1.25
CA GLU A 50 -15.05 -17.23 -0.14
C GLU A 50 -14.46 -16.14 0.76
N CYS A 51 -14.26 -14.95 0.23
CA CYS A 51 -13.86 -13.77 1.00
C CYS A 51 -14.82 -12.60 0.75
N LYS A 52 -14.73 -11.55 1.58
CA LYS A 52 -15.50 -10.31 1.33
C LYS A 52 -15.08 -9.71 -0.01
N ILE A 53 -16.03 -9.10 -0.71
CA ILE A 53 -15.77 -8.47 -2.01
C ILE A 53 -14.70 -7.37 -1.92
N SER A 54 -14.64 -6.62 -0.81
CA SER A 54 -13.58 -5.63 -0.58
C SER A 54 -12.19 -6.27 -0.50
N VAL A 55 -12.05 -7.44 0.13
CA VAL A 55 -10.79 -8.20 0.18
C VAL A 55 -10.39 -8.69 -1.21
N TRP A 56 -11.34 -9.23 -1.96
CA TRP A 56 -11.11 -9.66 -3.34
C TRP A 56 -10.66 -8.51 -4.25
N LEU A 57 -11.29 -7.35 -4.14
CA LEU A 57 -10.88 -6.14 -4.86
C LEU A 57 -9.45 -5.69 -4.46
N CYS A 58 -9.11 -5.76 -3.17
CA CYS A 58 -7.74 -5.46 -2.71
C CYS A 58 -6.71 -6.48 -3.21
N GLN A 59 -7.08 -7.75 -3.39
CA GLN A 59 -6.20 -8.74 -4.04
C GLN A 59 -5.90 -8.34 -5.49
N ILE A 60 -6.93 -7.94 -6.26
CA ILE A 60 -6.75 -7.46 -7.64
C ILE A 60 -5.87 -6.20 -7.64
N ALA A 61 -6.17 -5.23 -6.76
CA ALA A 61 -5.39 -3.99 -6.62
C ALA A 61 -3.92 -4.26 -6.33
N LYS A 62 -3.62 -5.19 -5.43
CA LYS A 62 -2.24 -5.63 -5.14
C LYS A 62 -1.55 -6.20 -6.38
N HIS A 63 -2.24 -7.04 -7.16
CA HIS A 63 -1.69 -7.60 -8.39
C HIS A 63 -1.42 -6.50 -9.43
N SER A 64 -2.35 -5.57 -9.64
CA SER A 64 -2.16 -4.42 -10.54
C SER A 64 -0.96 -3.56 -10.13
N TYR A 65 -0.77 -3.33 -8.83
CA TYR A 65 0.38 -2.61 -8.30
C TYR A 65 1.70 -3.35 -8.55
N TYR A 66 1.77 -4.67 -8.32
CA TYR A 66 2.99 -5.43 -8.59
C TYR A 66 3.32 -5.53 -10.09
N ASP A 67 2.31 -5.62 -10.94
CA ASP A 67 2.52 -5.60 -12.39
C ASP A 67 3.04 -4.23 -12.85
N TYR A 68 2.54 -3.15 -12.27
CA TYR A 68 3.08 -1.81 -12.49
C TYR A 68 4.56 -1.73 -12.09
N LEU A 69 4.93 -2.23 -10.89
CA LEU A 69 6.32 -2.24 -10.43
C LEU A 69 7.24 -3.05 -11.35
N LYS A 70 6.78 -4.21 -11.84
CA LYS A 70 7.55 -5.01 -12.80
C LYS A 70 7.79 -4.25 -14.10
N LYS A 71 6.74 -3.63 -14.66
CA LYS A 71 6.84 -2.82 -15.89
C LYS A 71 7.77 -1.62 -15.70
N ALA A 72 7.71 -0.95 -14.54
CA ALA A 72 8.59 0.17 -14.21
C ALA A 72 10.06 -0.28 -14.12
N LYS A 73 10.35 -1.42 -13.48
CA LYS A 73 11.71 -1.99 -13.44
C LYS A 73 12.25 -2.31 -14.83
N HIS A 74 11.44 -2.86 -15.72
CA HIS A 74 11.86 -3.14 -17.11
C HIS A 74 12.12 -1.86 -17.91
N ARG A 75 11.33 -0.80 -17.73
CA ARG A 75 11.59 0.50 -18.39
C ARG A 75 12.89 1.15 -17.90
N ASN A 76 13.21 1.02 -16.60
CA ASN A 76 14.42 1.60 -16.01
C ASN A 76 15.70 0.88 -16.42
N HIS A 77 15.65 -0.35 -16.92
CA HIS A 77 16.80 -1.00 -17.55
C HIS A 77 17.16 -0.40 -18.92
N THR A 78 16.28 0.42 -19.49
CA THR A 78 16.52 1.10 -20.78
C THR A 78 16.82 2.59 -20.63
N SER A 79 16.75 3.17 -19.42
CA SER A 79 17.04 4.60 -19.17
C SER A 79 17.43 4.82 -17.72
N ILE A 80 18.72 4.93 -17.47
CA ILE A 80 19.33 5.36 -16.20
C ILE A 80 19.15 6.88 -16.12
N ASP A 81 18.00 7.42 -15.77
CA ASP A 81 17.91 8.85 -15.41
C ASP A 81 16.56 9.35 -14.84
N TYR A 82 15.81 8.63 -14.04
CA TYR A 82 14.62 9.24 -13.41
C TYR A 82 14.28 8.65 -12.02
N LEU A 83 15.22 8.67 -11.07
CA LEU A 83 14.96 8.23 -9.69
C LEU A 83 15.34 9.28 -8.62
N THR A 84 14.99 10.55 -8.84
CA THR A 84 15.13 11.53 -7.77
C THR A 84 14.13 12.68 -7.90
N GLN A 85 12.84 12.43 -7.97
CA GLN A 85 11.86 13.50 -7.69
C GLN A 85 10.46 12.89 -7.56
N ASN A 86 10.03 12.62 -6.35
CA ASN A 86 8.65 12.81 -5.91
C ASN A 86 8.59 12.64 -4.40
N GLY A 87 9.04 13.67 -3.70
CA GLY A 87 8.70 13.89 -2.32
C GLY A 87 7.21 14.24 -2.25
N VAL A 88 6.42 13.38 -1.61
CA VAL A 88 5.02 13.70 -1.31
C VAL A 88 4.99 14.78 -0.26
N ASP A 89 4.49 15.95 -0.64
CA ASP A 89 4.22 17.07 0.24
C ASP A 89 2.99 16.74 1.09
N ILE A 90 3.21 16.24 2.28
CA ILE A 90 2.15 16.05 3.28
C ILE A 90 2.01 17.38 4.02
N ARG A 91 1.16 18.25 3.50
CA ARG A 91 0.70 19.42 4.25
C ARG A 91 -0.29 18.96 5.30
N SER A 92 0.12 18.93 6.55
CA SER A 92 -0.78 18.95 7.70
C SER A 92 -0.51 20.17 8.55
N ASN A 93 -1.62 20.85 8.90
CA ASN A 93 -1.74 22.11 9.58
C ASN A 93 -1.02 22.22 10.94
N GLU A 94 -0.47 23.41 11.13
CA GLU A 94 -0.36 24.23 12.35
C GLU A 94 0.08 23.55 13.66
N ASP A 95 1.41 23.54 13.89
CA ASP A 95 1.98 23.65 15.22
C ASP A 95 3.35 24.36 15.14
N LEU A 96 3.73 25.04 16.22
CA LEU A 96 4.91 25.90 16.41
C LEU A 96 6.16 25.49 15.60
N PRO A 97 6.87 26.42 14.93
CA PRO A 97 7.79 26.13 13.83
C PRO A 97 8.92 25.13 14.13
N ASP A 98 9.48 25.13 15.32
CA ASP A 98 10.68 24.33 15.62
C ASP A 98 10.37 22.86 15.96
N ILE A 99 9.30 22.62 16.73
CA ILE A 99 8.91 21.25 17.12
C ILE A 99 8.22 20.53 15.95
N ALA A 100 7.44 21.26 15.16
CA ALA A 100 6.79 20.74 13.95
C ALA A 100 7.82 20.33 12.89
N MET A 101 8.85 21.14 12.63
CA MET A 101 9.94 20.81 11.70
C MET A 101 10.75 19.57 12.14
N MET A 102 11.03 19.41 13.44
CA MET A 102 11.73 18.24 13.95
C MET A 102 10.88 16.96 13.84
N LYS A 103 9.58 17.04 14.14
CA LYS A 103 8.63 15.92 13.98
C LYS A 103 8.46 15.55 12.50
N GLU A 104 8.32 16.54 11.63
CA GLU A 104 8.19 16.35 10.20
C GLU A 104 9.45 15.72 9.58
N SER A 105 10.63 16.17 10.01
CA SER A 105 11.91 15.60 9.60
C SER A 105 12.04 14.13 10.02
N ARG A 106 11.65 13.77 11.25
CA ARG A 106 11.64 12.38 11.73
C ARG A 106 10.64 11.51 10.99
N LEU A 107 9.44 12.00 10.71
CA LEU A 107 8.43 11.28 9.95
C LEU A 107 8.89 11.01 8.52
N ARG A 108 9.55 11.98 7.88
CA ARG A 108 10.13 11.80 6.53
C ARG A 108 11.19 10.70 6.51
N VAL A 109 12.07 10.65 7.51
CA VAL A 109 13.09 9.60 7.63
C VAL A 109 12.42 8.23 7.81
N ILE A 110 11.44 8.11 8.69
CA ILE A 110 10.70 6.86 8.91
C ILE A 110 10.00 6.41 7.62
N HIS A 111 9.34 7.30 6.90
CA HIS A 111 8.69 6.98 5.62
C HIS A 111 9.69 6.54 4.55
N GLN A 112 10.88 7.16 4.50
CA GLN A 112 11.95 6.72 3.60
C GLN A 112 12.43 5.31 3.94
N GLU A 113 12.65 5.02 5.22
CA GLU A 113 13.12 3.71 5.66
C GLU A 113 12.06 2.61 5.45
N ILE A 114 10.77 2.92 5.63
CA ILE A 114 9.69 1.99 5.30
C ILE A 114 9.72 1.61 3.81
N ARG A 115 9.90 2.59 2.92
CA ARG A 115 9.96 2.35 1.46
C ARG A 115 11.18 1.53 1.02
N GLN A 116 12.26 1.54 1.80
CA GLN A 116 13.45 0.73 1.55
C GLN A 116 13.33 -0.71 2.06
N LEU A 117 12.28 -1.02 2.82
CA LEU A 117 11.99 -2.40 3.19
C LEU A 117 11.63 -3.19 1.93
N LYS A 118 12.17 -4.40 1.83
CA LYS A 118 11.81 -5.30 0.73
C LYS A 118 10.35 -5.76 0.86
N GLU A 119 9.70 -5.98 -0.27
CA GLU A 119 8.39 -6.65 -0.31
C GLU A 119 8.46 -8.04 0.40
N PRO A 120 7.47 -8.41 1.18
CA PRO A 120 6.19 -7.74 1.48
C PRO A 120 6.22 -6.93 2.78
N TYR A 121 7.38 -6.61 3.34
CA TYR A 121 7.48 -5.99 4.67
C TYR A 121 6.92 -4.57 4.69
N ALA A 122 7.23 -3.76 3.67
CA ALA A 122 6.75 -2.38 3.56
C ALA A 122 5.22 -2.34 3.49
N GLU A 123 4.64 -3.15 2.61
CA GLU A 123 3.20 -3.19 2.38
C GLU A 123 2.45 -3.62 3.63
N ILE A 124 2.87 -4.71 4.27
CA ILE A 124 2.21 -5.22 5.48
C ILE A 124 2.32 -4.24 6.63
N PHE A 125 3.47 -3.59 6.78
CA PHE A 125 3.65 -2.57 7.80
C PHE A 125 2.69 -1.39 7.57
N LEU A 126 2.62 -0.85 6.36
CA LEU A 126 1.75 0.26 6.00
C LEU A 126 0.27 -0.09 6.13
N LEU A 127 -0.15 -1.26 5.64
CA LEU A 127 -1.54 -1.71 5.73
C LEU A 127 -2.00 -1.84 7.19
N ARG A 128 -1.12 -2.33 8.07
CA ARG A 128 -1.43 -2.46 9.49
C ARG A 128 -1.45 -1.11 10.21
N THR A 129 -0.47 -0.23 9.95
CA THR A 129 -0.32 1.03 10.70
C THR A 129 -1.17 2.17 10.16
N THR A 130 -1.39 2.23 8.84
CA THR A 130 -2.11 3.34 8.19
C THR A 130 -3.60 3.04 8.03
N LEU A 131 -3.95 1.81 7.65
CA LEU A 131 -5.34 1.40 7.43
C LEU A 131 -5.93 0.57 8.58
N ASP A 132 -5.13 0.26 9.61
CA ASP A 132 -5.49 -0.56 10.77
C ASP A 132 -6.16 -1.90 10.40
N LEU A 133 -5.72 -2.50 9.28
CA LEU A 133 -6.25 -3.78 8.83
C LEU A 133 -5.85 -4.90 9.80
N SER A 134 -6.78 -5.80 10.11
CA SER A 134 -6.47 -6.98 10.91
C SER A 134 -5.50 -7.92 10.19
N TYR A 135 -4.70 -8.70 10.94
CA TYR A 135 -3.78 -9.69 10.34
C TYR A 135 -4.50 -10.73 9.49
N LYS A 136 -5.75 -11.05 9.84
CA LYS A 136 -6.59 -11.92 9.03
C LYS A 136 -6.86 -11.30 7.65
N VAL A 137 -7.32 -10.06 7.61
CA VAL A 137 -7.60 -9.35 6.36
C VAL A 137 -6.32 -9.20 5.53
N ILE A 138 -5.21 -8.84 6.15
CA ILE A 138 -3.91 -8.76 5.47
C ILE A 138 -3.50 -10.13 4.90
N GLY A 139 -3.65 -11.20 5.69
CA GLY A 139 -3.41 -12.57 5.24
C GLY A 139 -4.26 -12.91 4.01
N ASP A 140 -5.56 -12.64 4.06
CA ASP A 140 -6.49 -12.89 2.95
C ASP A 140 -6.10 -12.09 1.68
N ILE A 141 -5.70 -10.81 1.82
CA ILE A 141 -5.23 -9.98 0.69
C ILE A 141 -3.95 -10.57 0.05
N PHE A 142 -3.05 -11.10 0.86
CA PHE A 142 -1.80 -11.69 0.37
C PHE A 142 -1.92 -13.18 0.04
N GLU A 143 -3.13 -13.78 0.18
CA GLU A 143 -3.37 -15.21 -0.03
C GLU A 143 -2.47 -16.09 0.88
N LYS A 144 -2.32 -15.63 2.12
CA LYS A 144 -1.51 -16.24 3.18
C LYS A 144 -2.32 -16.39 4.46
N SER A 145 -1.77 -17.11 5.43
CA SER A 145 -2.40 -17.25 6.74
C SER A 145 -2.31 -15.96 7.57
N GLU A 146 -3.23 -15.82 8.53
CA GLU A 146 -3.17 -14.75 9.53
C GLU A 146 -1.85 -14.74 10.29
N ASN A 147 -1.35 -15.93 10.67
CA ASN A 147 -0.07 -16.05 11.38
C ASN A 147 1.11 -15.58 10.53
N TRP A 148 1.10 -15.85 9.22
CA TRP A 148 2.10 -15.32 8.31
C TRP A 148 2.10 -13.79 8.30
N ALA A 149 0.93 -13.16 8.23
CA ALA A 149 0.82 -11.69 8.26
C ALA A 149 1.35 -11.11 9.57
N ARG A 150 1.01 -11.73 10.71
CA ARG A 150 1.49 -11.33 12.05
C ARG A 150 3.02 -11.41 12.16
N VAL A 151 3.59 -12.55 11.76
CA VAL A 151 5.05 -12.76 11.81
C VAL A 151 5.78 -11.81 10.86
N THR A 152 5.22 -11.59 9.66
CA THR A 152 5.83 -10.69 8.66
C THR A 152 5.78 -9.24 9.13
N TYR A 153 4.68 -8.80 9.73
CA TYR A 153 4.58 -7.48 10.36
C TYR A 153 5.63 -7.29 11.47
N TYR A 154 5.76 -8.27 12.37
CA TYR A 154 6.75 -8.22 13.45
C TYR A 154 8.18 -8.11 12.89
N ARG A 155 8.51 -8.90 11.87
CA ARG A 155 9.82 -8.82 11.20
C ARG A 155 10.04 -7.47 10.51
N ALA A 156 8.99 -6.90 9.90
CA ALA A 156 9.06 -5.55 9.33
C ALA A 156 9.36 -4.50 10.40
N LYS A 157 8.69 -4.62 11.55
CA LYS A 157 8.91 -3.74 12.71
C LYS A 157 10.36 -3.80 13.22
N CYS A 158 10.91 -5.01 13.40
CA CYS A 158 12.30 -5.21 13.82
C CYS A 158 13.29 -4.60 12.81
N LYS A 159 13.10 -4.87 11.52
CA LYS A 159 13.95 -4.31 10.46
C LYS A 159 13.91 -2.79 10.40
N LEU A 160 12.75 -2.20 10.65
CA LEU A 160 12.61 -0.75 10.68
C LEU A 160 13.31 -0.16 11.92
N ALA A 161 13.14 -0.77 13.09
CA ALA A 161 13.79 -0.36 14.34
C ALA A 161 15.33 -0.35 14.21
N GLU A 162 15.90 -1.42 13.64
CA GLU A 162 17.34 -1.52 13.36
C GLU A 162 17.84 -0.38 12.45
N ARG A 163 17.06 0.00 11.43
CA ARG A 163 17.44 1.05 10.47
C ARG A 163 17.33 2.46 11.05
N VAL A 164 16.33 2.70 11.87
CA VAL A 164 16.06 4.03 12.45
C VAL A 164 16.85 4.23 13.76
N GLY A 165 17.53 3.21 14.26
CA GLY A 165 18.30 3.28 15.51
C GLY A 165 17.41 3.44 16.74
N LEU A 166 16.19 2.90 16.70
CA LEU A 166 15.25 2.88 17.80
C LEU A 166 15.23 1.46 18.37
N ASP A 167 15.78 1.26 19.55
CA ASP A 167 15.78 -0.04 20.24
C ASP A 167 14.37 -0.51 20.67
N GLU A 168 13.34 0.37 20.58
CA GLU A 168 11.94 0.08 20.89
C GLU A 168 10.99 0.83 19.93
N LEU A 169 10.32 0.10 19.09
CA LEU A 169 9.11 0.51 18.33
C LEU A 169 7.92 -0.37 18.73
#